data_b2c793a33e83aaeb09c66241728a0998
#
_entry.id   b2c793a33e83aaeb09c66241728a0998
#
_cell.length_a   1.000
_cell.length_b   1.000
_cell.length_c   1.000
_cell.angle_alpha   90.00
_cell.angle_beta   90.00
_cell.angle_gamma   90.00
#
_symmetry.space_group_name_H-M   'P 1'
#
loop_
_entity.id
_entity.type
_entity.pdbx_description
1 polymer ?
#
loop_
_entity_poly.entity_id
_entity_poly.type
_entity_poly.pdbx_seq_one_letter_code
_entity_poly.pdbx_strand_id
1 'polypeptide(L)'
;MLVDKLQVIEDKFMDLEQRISDPEVIARQDEWRKLTRQHAQLSETVETFRTYKKVLSGIDEAMEVIEDKSMDEEFREMAQEELKELKPQKEELEEKLQVLLLPKDPNDDKNIIIEIRGGAGGDEAALFAGDLFRMYTKYAESQGWRCEIIDANEPELGGFKEVIFSVDGENVYSKMKFESGVHRVQRVPATETQGRVHTSTVTVAVLPEMEDVDIEVNEKDLKIDTYRASGAGGQHINKTESAVRITHLPSGIVVACQDQRSQLQNREKARRVLRAKLQDQAEQEAISSMAADRKSQVGTGDRSERIRTYNYPQGRVTDHRINLTLYKLDAILNGDLDEIIQALNAADQAAKMQEANTNA
;
A
#
# COMPACT_ATOMS: atom_id res chain seq x y z
N MET A 1 -18.79 20.33 9.19
CA MET A 1 -18.47 19.10 8.45
C MET A 1 -16.99 18.73 8.46
N LEU A 2 -16.05 19.58 7.99
CA LEU A 2 -14.60 19.29 8.02
C LEU A 2 -14.09 19.17 9.47
N VAL A 3 -14.36 20.17 10.29
CA VAL A 3 -13.93 20.25 11.70
C VAL A 3 -14.50 19.08 12.52
N ASP A 4 -15.73 18.67 12.29
CA ASP A 4 -16.36 17.55 13.03
C ASP A 4 -15.64 16.22 12.72
N LYS A 5 -15.28 15.97 11.44
CA LYS A 5 -14.50 14.79 11.05
C LYS A 5 -13.11 14.79 11.70
N LEU A 6 -12.46 15.95 11.72
CA LEU A 6 -11.14 16.10 12.31
C LEU A 6 -11.17 15.95 13.83
N GLN A 7 -12.23 16.40 14.48
CA GLN A 7 -12.42 16.22 15.92
C GLN A 7 -12.54 14.73 16.30
N VAL A 8 -13.30 13.95 15.52
CA VAL A 8 -13.38 12.49 15.72
C VAL A 8 -12.02 11.81 15.57
N ILE A 9 -11.18 12.30 14.64
CA ILE A 9 -9.82 11.78 14.45
C ILE A 9 -8.93 12.14 15.64
N GLU A 10 -9.02 13.36 16.17
CA GLU A 10 -8.27 13.78 17.34
C GLU A 10 -8.67 12.97 18.58
N ASP A 11 -9.98 12.74 18.78
CA ASP A 11 -10.49 11.94 19.89
C ASP A 11 -9.97 10.50 19.81
N LYS A 12 -9.95 9.91 18.60
CA LYS A 12 -9.36 8.60 18.36
C LYS A 12 -7.85 8.57 18.62
N PHE A 13 -7.13 9.62 18.25
CA PHE A 13 -5.71 9.75 18.51
C PHE A 13 -5.41 9.76 20.02
N MET A 14 -6.20 10.50 20.80
CA MET A 14 -6.07 10.53 22.25
C MET A 14 -6.39 9.17 22.91
N ASP A 15 -7.40 8.45 22.41
CA ASP A 15 -7.69 7.08 22.86
C ASP A 15 -6.52 6.14 22.58
N LEU A 16 -5.93 6.22 21.38
CA LEU A 16 -4.74 5.44 21.01
C LEU A 16 -3.54 5.76 21.89
N GLU A 17 -3.29 7.03 22.19
CA GLU A 17 -2.21 7.49 23.08
C GLU A 17 -2.37 6.92 24.50
N GLN A 18 -3.59 6.92 25.03
CA GLN A 18 -3.91 6.32 26.31
C GLN A 18 -3.70 4.80 26.30
N ARG A 19 -4.15 4.10 25.26
CA ARG A 19 -4.01 2.65 25.15
C ARG A 19 -2.56 2.20 24.95
N ILE A 20 -1.76 2.95 24.20
CA ILE A 20 -0.32 2.68 23.99
C ILE A 20 0.46 2.78 25.31
N SER A 21 -0.01 3.65 26.22
CA SER A 21 0.59 3.85 27.54
C SER A 21 0.15 2.82 28.58
N ASP A 22 -0.81 1.93 28.26
CA ASP A 22 -1.32 0.93 29.18
C ASP A 22 -0.30 -0.23 29.35
N PRO A 23 0.15 -0.56 30.57
CA PRO A 23 1.08 -1.65 30.83
C PRO A 23 0.61 -3.01 30.32
N GLU A 24 -0.71 -3.28 30.31
CA GLU A 24 -1.27 -4.53 29.81
C GLU A 24 -1.15 -4.64 28.29
N VAL A 25 -1.24 -3.53 27.57
CA VAL A 25 -1.07 -3.47 26.12
C VAL A 25 0.41 -3.56 25.75
N ILE A 26 1.31 -2.90 26.51
CA ILE A 26 2.75 -2.97 26.32
C ILE A 26 3.26 -4.42 26.46
N ALA A 27 2.67 -5.22 27.35
CA ALA A 27 3.00 -6.63 27.52
C ALA A 27 2.64 -7.48 26.27
N ARG A 28 1.71 -7.03 25.46
CA ARG A 28 1.27 -7.67 24.20
C ARG A 28 1.90 -6.95 22.99
N GLN A 29 3.15 -7.33 22.70
CA GLN A 29 3.99 -6.63 21.70
C GLN A 29 3.32 -6.41 20.33
N ASP A 30 2.57 -7.39 19.83
CA ASP A 30 1.93 -7.30 18.50
C ASP A 30 0.78 -6.29 18.50
N GLU A 31 -0.03 -6.27 19.56
CA GLU A 31 -1.10 -5.27 19.74
C GLU A 31 -0.50 -3.88 19.93
N TRP A 32 0.54 -3.76 20.74
CA TRP A 32 1.24 -2.51 20.96
C TRP A 32 1.83 -1.92 19.68
N ARG A 33 2.52 -2.74 18.86
CA ARG A 33 3.05 -2.32 17.55
C ARG A 33 1.96 -1.82 16.63
N LYS A 34 0.84 -2.55 16.56
CA LYS A 34 -0.31 -2.17 15.72
C LYS A 34 -0.92 -0.83 16.13
N LEU A 35 -1.11 -0.60 17.43
CA LEU A 35 -1.63 0.66 17.97
C LEU A 35 -0.64 1.82 17.75
N THR A 36 0.65 1.59 17.97
CA THR A 36 1.71 2.59 17.74
C THR A 36 1.77 3.01 16.25
N ARG A 37 1.62 2.05 15.33
CA ARG A 37 1.56 2.35 13.89
C ARG A 37 0.33 3.19 13.55
N GLN A 38 -0.85 2.85 14.09
CA GLN A 38 -2.07 3.65 13.90
C GLN A 38 -1.94 5.08 14.48
N HIS A 39 -1.32 5.22 15.64
CA HIS A 39 -1.04 6.52 16.25
C HIS A 39 -0.10 7.36 15.37
N ALA A 40 1.00 6.79 14.89
CA ALA A 40 1.94 7.47 13.99
C ALA A 40 1.26 7.93 12.68
N GLN A 41 0.36 7.14 12.11
CA GLN A 41 -0.39 7.50 10.90
C GLN A 41 -1.32 8.71 11.09
N LEU A 42 -1.84 8.93 12.30
CA LEU A 42 -2.73 10.04 12.61
C LEU A 42 -2.00 11.29 13.12
N SER A 43 -0.73 11.16 13.55
CA SER A 43 0.04 12.24 14.20
C SER A 43 0.07 13.50 13.35
N GLU A 44 0.46 13.42 12.08
CA GLU A 44 0.54 14.57 11.20
C GLU A 44 -0.81 15.28 11.02
N THR A 45 -1.89 14.49 10.86
CA THR A 45 -3.24 15.03 10.71
C THR A 45 -3.68 15.80 11.97
N VAL A 46 -3.41 15.24 13.16
CA VAL A 46 -3.79 15.86 14.43
C VAL A 46 -2.93 17.09 14.73
N GLU A 47 -1.64 17.06 14.47
CA GLU A 47 -0.77 18.22 14.65
C GLU A 47 -1.16 19.38 13.72
N THR A 48 -1.45 19.09 12.47
CA THR A 48 -1.95 20.08 11.51
C THR A 48 -3.31 20.63 11.96
N PHE A 49 -4.21 19.78 12.46
CA PHE A 49 -5.51 20.21 12.96
C PHE A 49 -5.40 21.08 14.23
N ARG A 50 -4.50 20.74 15.14
CA ARG A 50 -4.23 21.56 16.32
C ARG A 50 -3.69 22.95 15.94
N THR A 51 -2.81 23.00 14.93
CA THR A 51 -2.32 24.27 14.37
C THR A 51 -3.45 25.06 13.73
N TYR A 52 -4.32 24.42 12.96
CA TYR A 52 -5.48 25.04 12.35
C TYR A 52 -6.45 25.61 13.39
N LYS A 53 -6.71 24.91 14.51
CA LYS A 53 -7.54 25.43 15.63
C LYS A 53 -6.92 26.69 16.24
N LYS A 54 -5.59 26.74 16.40
CA LYS A 54 -4.91 27.95 16.91
C LYS A 54 -5.06 29.13 15.96
N VAL A 55 -4.92 28.89 14.65
CA VAL A 55 -5.12 29.94 13.63
C VAL A 55 -6.56 30.44 13.64
N LEU A 56 -7.55 29.55 13.76
CA LEU A 56 -8.96 29.96 13.88
C LEU A 56 -9.21 30.79 15.12
N SER A 57 -8.71 30.39 16.30
CA SER A 57 -8.82 31.16 17.53
C SER A 57 -8.18 32.55 17.38
N GLY A 58 -6.98 32.63 16.78
CA GLY A 58 -6.34 33.92 16.52
C GLY A 58 -7.13 34.81 15.57
N ILE A 59 -7.78 34.24 14.55
CA ILE A 59 -8.67 35.00 13.65
C ILE A 59 -9.87 35.54 14.41
N ASP A 60 -10.52 34.73 15.26
CA ASP A 60 -11.68 35.12 16.06
C ASP A 60 -11.29 36.22 17.05
N GLU A 61 -10.15 36.07 17.75
CA GLU A 61 -9.61 37.08 18.68
C GLU A 61 -9.28 38.40 17.98
N ALA A 62 -8.64 38.34 16.82
CA ALA A 62 -8.33 39.52 16.01
C ALA A 62 -9.60 40.23 15.52
N MET A 63 -10.63 39.46 15.14
CA MET A 63 -11.91 40.01 14.71
C MET A 63 -12.67 40.69 15.88
N GLU A 64 -12.66 40.09 17.09
CA GLU A 64 -13.22 40.70 18.27
C GLU A 64 -12.57 42.07 18.61
N VAL A 65 -11.21 42.13 18.54
CA VAL A 65 -10.47 43.39 18.76
C VAL A 65 -10.81 44.46 17.72
N ILE A 66 -10.97 44.07 16.44
CA ILE A 66 -11.34 45.02 15.38
C ILE A 66 -12.76 45.57 15.55
N GLU A 67 -13.71 44.73 16.02
CA GLU A 67 -15.10 45.10 16.22
C GLU A 67 -15.33 45.92 17.49
N ASP A 68 -14.43 45.79 18.49
CA ASP A 68 -14.54 46.53 19.75
C ASP A 68 -14.16 48.01 19.57
N LYS A 69 -15.18 48.87 19.57
CA LYS A 69 -15.01 50.32 19.43
C LYS A 69 -14.37 51.01 20.65
N SER A 70 -14.20 50.30 21.76
CA SER A 70 -13.54 50.82 22.95
C SER A 70 -12.03 50.69 22.94
N MET A 71 -11.46 49.87 21.99
CA MET A 71 -10.05 49.68 21.83
C MET A 71 -9.38 50.82 21.08
N ASP A 72 -8.12 51.09 21.44
CA ASP A 72 -7.27 52.08 20.75
C ASP A 72 -7.05 51.76 19.28
N GLU A 73 -6.89 52.79 18.46
CA GLU A 73 -6.73 52.64 17.02
C GLU A 73 -5.49 51.80 16.66
N GLU A 74 -4.40 51.97 17.41
CA GLU A 74 -3.16 51.20 17.26
C GLU A 74 -3.35 49.68 17.43
N PHE A 75 -4.13 49.26 18.45
CA PHE A 75 -4.46 47.84 18.67
C PHE A 75 -5.31 47.26 17.52
N ARG A 76 -6.24 48.06 16.99
CA ARG A 76 -7.06 47.62 15.85
C ARG A 76 -6.24 47.49 14.56
N GLU A 77 -5.26 48.40 14.35
CA GLU A 77 -4.33 48.27 13.21
C GLU A 77 -3.46 47.00 13.35
N MET A 78 -2.89 46.72 14.51
CA MET A 78 -2.16 45.49 14.78
C MET A 78 -3.00 44.23 14.52
N ALA A 79 -4.24 44.19 15.01
CA ALA A 79 -5.15 43.09 14.78
C ALA A 79 -5.51 42.92 13.27
N GLN A 80 -5.58 44.00 12.50
CA GLN A 80 -5.78 43.94 11.06
C GLN A 80 -4.56 43.37 10.31
N GLU A 81 -3.35 43.69 10.76
CA GLU A 81 -2.12 43.10 10.19
C GLU A 81 -2.05 41.60 10.50
N GLU A 82 -2.31 41.21 11.75
CA GLU A 82 -2.37 39.82 12.17
C GLU A 82 -3.41 39.02 11.35
N LEU A 83 -4.60 39.60 11.15
CA LEU A 83 -5.65 38.98 10.34
C LEU A 83 -5.22 38.76 8.88
N LYS A 84 -4.39 39.65 8.32
CA LYS A 84 -3.84 39.49 6.96
C LYS A 84 -2.85 38.36 6.86
N GLU A 85 -2.13 38.05 7.94
CA GLU A 85 -1.18 36.93 8.00
C GLU A 85 -1.88 35.60 8.28
N LEU A 86 -2.91 35.60 9.16
CA LEU A 86 -3.60 34.37 9.55
C LEU A 86 -4.54 33.83 8.47
N LYS A 87 -5.15 34.68 7.64
CA LYS A 87 -6.06 34.23 6.58
C LYS A 87 -5.40 33.31 5.55
N PRO A 88 -4.23 33.64 4.95
CA PRO A 88 -3.54 32.73 4.05
C PRO A 88 -3.11 31.42 4.72
N GLN A 89 -2.65 31.50 5.98
CA GLN A 89 -2.29 30.30 6.77
C GLN A 89 -3.50 29.38 7.00
N LYS A 90 -4.68 29.94 7.23
CA LYS A 90 -5.92 29.19 7.34
C LYS A 90 -6.21 28.44 6.05
N GLU A 91 -6.14 29.10 4.89
CA GLU A 91 -6.39 28.52 3.58
C GLU A 91 -5.40 27.38 3.27
N GLU A 92 -4.11 27.60 3.53
CA GLU A 92 -3.06 26.59 3.33
C GLU A 92 -3.28 25.35 4.24
N LEU A 93 -3.63 25.58 5.51
CA LEU A 93 -3.91 24.49 6.45
C LEU A 93 -5.21 23.73 6.09
N GLU A 94 -6.23 24.42 5.58
CA GLU A 94 -7.46 23.77 5.09
C GLU A 94 -7.17 22.85 3.90
N GLU A 95 -6.39 23.31 2.91
CA GLU A 95 -5.97 22.50 1.78
C GLU A 95 -5.15 21.29 2.23
N LYS A 96 -4.17 21.51 3.13
CA LYS A 96 -3.36 20.41 3.69
C LYS A 96 -4.22 19.40 4.44
N LEU A 97 -5.16 19.83 5.27
CA LEU A 97 -6.08 18.95 6.00
C LEU A 97 -7.01 18.18 5.07
N GLN A 98 -7.47 18.77 3.98
CA GLN A 98 -8.26 18.06 2.98
C GLN A 98 -7.45 16.92 2.34
N VAL A 99 -6.17 17.16 2.02
CA VAL A 99 -5.27 16.11 1.50
C VAL A 99 -5.05 15.01 2.52
N LEU A 100 -4.80 15.36 3.79
CA LEU A 100 -4.57 14.39 4.86
C LEU A 100 -5.80 13.53 5.21
N LEU A 101 -7.02 14.02 4.90
CA LEU A 101 -8.27 13.28 5.06
C LEU A 101 -8.60 12.34 3.90
N LEU A 102 -7.85 12.41 2.79
CA LEU A 102 -8.03 11.45 1.71
C LEU A 102 -7.76 10.02 2.21
N PRO A 103 -8.53 9.05 1.73
CA PRO A 103 -8.29 7.66 2.11
C PRO A 103 -6.88 7.24 1.69
N LYS A 104 -6.04 6.95 2.68
CA LYS A 104 -4.71 6.37 2.43
C LYS A 104 -4.89 4.91 2.00
N ASP A 105 -4.07 4.47 1.05
CA ASP A 105 -4.02 3.06 0.68
C ASP A 105 -3.47 2.25 1.87
N PRO A 106 -4.16 1.19 2.32
CA PRO A 106 -3.68 0.37 3.43
C PRO A 106 -2.32 -0.30 3.16
N ASN A 107 -1.90 -0.32 1.89
CA ASN A 107 -0.62 -0.88 1.48
C ASN A 107 0.52 0.14 1.45
N ASP A 108 0.25 1.45 1.60
CA ASP A 108 1.26 2.51 1.42
C ASP A 108 2.50 2.33 2.31
N ASP A 109 2.35 1.76 3.51
CA ASP A 109 3.45 1.52 4.46
C ASP A 109 4.17 0.17 4.27
N LYS A 110 3.72 -0.66 3.32
CA LYS A 110 4.26 -2.01 3.12
C LYS A 110 5.55 -2.00 2.31
N ASN A 111 6.38 -3.00 2.55
CA ASN A 111 7.44 -3.40 1.64
C ASN A 111 6.83 -3.89 0.34
N ILE A 112 7.65 -3.98 -0.70
CA ILE A 112 7.17 -4.38 -2.02
C ILE A 112 8.04 -5.45 -2.65
N ILE A 113 7.42 -6.19 -3.57
CA ILE A 113 8.09 -7.04 -4.54
C ILE A 113 7.91 -6.40 -5.91
N ILE A 114 9.02 -6.14 -6.59
CA ILE A 114 9.03 -5.63 -7.97
C ILE A 114 9.38 -6.76 -8.92
N GLU A 115 8.55 -6.94 -9.93
CA GLU A 115 8.81 -7.88 -11.03
C GLU A 115 9.00 -7.09 -12.31
N ILE A 116 10.14 -7.27 -12.96
CA ILE A 116 10.47 -6.65 -14.24
C ILE A 116 10.59 -7.76 -15.28
N ARG A 117 9.81 -7.70 -16.35
CA ARG A 117 9.82 -8.66 -17.44
C ARG A 117 10.01 -7.99 -18.79
N GLY A 118 10.92 -8.54 -19.62
CA GLY A 118 11.03 -8.15 -21.00
C GLY A 118 9.73 -8.43 -21.76
N GLY A 119 9.20 -7.41 -22.44
CA GLY A 119 8.02 -7.51 -23.30
C GLY A 119 8.38 -7.64 -24.77
N ALA A 120 7.80 -6.81 -25.64
CA ALA A 120 8.11 -6.80 -27.06
C ALA A 120 9.50 -6.19 -27.32
N GLY A 121 10.42 -6.92 -27.98
CA GLY A 121 11.74 -6.40 -28.35
C GLY A 121 12.89 -7.41 -28.22
N GLY A 122 12.62 -8.63 -27.73
CA GLY A 122 13.64 -9.68 -27.60
C GLY A 122 14.80 -9.26 -26.69
N ASP A 123 16.05 -9.42 -27.15
CA ASP A 123 17.25 -9.12 -26.36
C ASP A 123 17.33 -7.66 -25.90
N GLU A 124 16.82 -6.73 -26.71
CA GLU A 124 16.79 -5.31 -26.36
C GLU A 124 15.84 -5.05 -25.18
N ALA A 125 14.73 -5.75 -25.10
CA ALA A 125 13.83 -5.67 -23.96
C ALA A 125 14.52 -6.22 -22.68
N ALA A 126 15.30 -7.28 -22.80
CA ALA A 126 16.08 -7.82 -21.69
C ALA A 126 17.16 -6.85 -21.18
N LEU A 127 17.89 -6.20 -22.10
CA LEU A 127 18.87 -5.17 -21.74
C LEU A 127 18.20 -3.96 -21.04
N PHE A 128 17.05 -3.53 -21.54
CA PHE A 128 16.31 -2.44 -20.93
C PHE A 128 15.71 -2.83 -19.57
N ALA A 129 15.30 -4.07 -19.36
CA ALA A 129 14.92 -4.57 -18.04
C ALA A 129 16.08 -4.44 -17.03
N GLY A 130 17.33 -4.71 -17.47
CA GLY A 130 18.53 -4.44 -16.66
C GLY A 130 18.74 -2.96 -16.33
N ASP A 131 18.46 -2.07 -17.29
CA ASP A 131 18.54 -0.63 -17.05
C ASP A 131 17.50 -0.17 -16.02
N LEU A 132 16.25 -0.68 -16.09
CA LEU A 132 15.20 -0.38 -15.11
C LEU A 132 15.53 -0.95 -13.73
N PHE A 133 16.04 -2.18 -13.66
CA PHE A 133 16.48 -2.76 -12.39
C PHE A 133 17.55 -1.88 -11.73
N ARG A 134 18.56 -1.46 -12.48
CA ARG A 134 19.60 -0.56 -12.00
C ARG A 134 19.02 0.81 -11.56
N MET A 135 18.08 1.35 -12.29
CA MET A 135 17.40 2.61 -11.96
C MET A 135 16.68 2.51 -10.61
N TYR A 136 15.89 1.44 -10.41
CA TYR A 136 15.15 1.25 -9.16
C TYR A 136 16.05 0.93 -7.96
N THR A 137 17.09 0.13 -8.14
CA THR A 137 18.04 -0.14 -7.06
C THR A 137 18.78 1.12 -6.61
N LYS A 138 19.21 1.96 -7.54
CA LYS A 138 19.84 3.25 -7.20
C LYS A 138 18.86 4.21 -6.53
N TYR A 139 17.62 4.25 -6.97
CA TYR A 139 16.59 5.02 -6.29
C TYR A 139 16.38 4.53 -4.86
N ALA A 140 16.24 3.22 -4.67
CA ALA A 140 16.10 2.61 -3.35
C ALA A 140 17.30 2.94 -2.44
N GLU A 141 18.52 2.85 -2.94
CA GLU A 141 19.73 3.25 -2.21
C GLU A 141 19.68 4.72 -1.78
N SER A 142 19.22 5.62 -2.65
CA SER A 142 19.10 7.05 -2.34
C SER A 142 18.06 7.34 -1.25
N GLN A 143 17.03 6.50 -1.14
CA GLN A 143 16.00 6.59 -0.10
C GLN A 143 16.39 5.83 1.19
N GLY A 144 17.56 5.15 1.22
CA GLY A 144 17.99 4.33 2.35
C GLY A 144 17.24 3.00 2.47
N TRP A 145 16.59 2.53 1.40
CA TRP A 145 15.89 1.25 1.35
C TRP A 145 16.84 0.10 0.99
N ARG A 146 16.49 -1.09 1.44
CA ARG A 146 17.24 -2.31 1.14
C ARG A 146 16.59 -3.05 -0.03
N CYS A 147 17.41 -3.48 -1.00
CA CYS A 147 16.98 -4.33 -2.11
C CYS A 147 17.60 -5.72 -1.99
N GLU A 148 16.80 -6.76 -2.26
CA GLU A 148 17.27 -8.15 -2.30
C GLU A 148 16.66 -8.86 -3.52
N ILE A 149 17.52 -9.49 -4.34
CA ILE A 149 17.07 -10.26 -5.52
C ILE A 149 16.49 -11.58 -5.02
N ILE A 150 15.25 -11.87 -5.40
CA ILE A 150 14.55 -13.12 -5.11
C ILE A 150 14.79 -14.13 -6.21
N ASP A 151 14.64 -13.69 -7.48
CA ASP A 151 14.84 -14.55 -8.66
C ASP A 151 15.29 -13.71 -9.87
N ALA A 152 16.13 -14.27 -10.71
CA ALA A 152 16.63 -13.60 -11.90
C ALA A 152 16.88 -14.58 -13.04
N ASN A 153 16.38 -14.24 -14.23
CA ASN A 153 16.63 -14.99 -15.47
C ASN A 153 17.47 -14.12 -16.42
N GLU A 154 18.77 -14.39 -16.46
CA GLU A 154 19.74 -13.65 -17.25
C GLU A 154 19.99 -14.34 -18.60
N PRO A 155 19.78 -13.66 -19.75
CA PRO A 155 20.18 -14.16 -21.08
C PRO A 155 21.68 -13.97 -21.30
N GLU A 156 22.23 -14.70 -22.29
CA GLU A 156 23.66 -14.67 -22.64
C GLU A 156 24.20 -13.27 -23.04
N LEU A 157 23.32 -12.41 -23.58
CA LEU A 157 23.68 -11.04 -24.01
C LEU A 157 23.61 -10.00 -22.88
N GLY A 158 23.33 -10.43 -21.65
CA GLY A 158 23.16 -9.57 -20.48
C GLY A 158 21.75 -8.98 -20.34
N GLY A 159 21.52 -8.27 -19.23
CA GLY A 159 20.20 -7.83 -18.83
C GLY A 159 19.37 -8.94 -18.20
N PHE A 160 18.05 -8.81 -18.18
CA PHE A 160 17.14 -9.78 -17.56
C PHE A 160 15.95 -10.07 -18.47
N LYS A 161 15.67 -11.35 -18.76
CA LYS A 161 14.36 -11.73 -19.29
C LYS A 161 13.28 -11.50 -18.25
N GLU A 162 13.62 -11.79 -16.99
CA GLU A 162 12.81 -11.56 -15.82
C GLU A 162 13.71 -11.33 -14.62
N VAL A 163 13.40 -10.38 -13.77
CA VAL A 163 14.01 -10.19 -12.46
C VAL A 163 12.94 -9.86 -11.45
N ILE A 164 13.00 -10.51 -10.28
CA ILE A 164 12.11 -10.33 -9.15
C ILE A 164 12.98 -9.96 -7.94
N PHE A 165 12.65 -8.85 -7.29
CA PHE A 165 13.40 -8.41 -6.12
C PHE A 165 12.49 -7.73 -5.11
N SER A 166 12.82 -7.83 -3.82
CA SER A 166 12.16 -7.09 -2.75
C SER A 166 12.79 -5.72 -2.55
N VAL A 167 11.98 -4.79 -2.07
CA VAL A 167 12.43 -3.48 -1.60
C VAL A 167 11.82 -3.23 -0.24
N ASP A 168 12.69 -3.12 0.79
CA ASP A 168 12.30 -2.99 2.18
C ASP A 168 12.65 -1.60 2.70
N GLY A 169 11.71 -0.92 3.34
CA GLY A 169 11.90 0.41 3.88
C GLY A 169 10.60 1.09 4.29
N GLU A 170 10.69 2.36 4.66
CA GLU A 170 9.53 3.14 5.05
C GLU A 170 8.81 3.71 3.82
N ASN A 171 7.48 3.56 3.78
CA ASN A 171 6.61 4.11 2.73
C ASN A 171 7.02 3.73 1.30
N VAL A 172 7.54 2.51 1.11
CA VAL A 172 8.06 2.06 -0.18
C VAL A 172 6.94 1.95 -1.20
N TYR A 173 5.83 1.29 -0.85
CA TYR A 173 4.70 1.11 -1.76
C TYR A 173 4.10 2.44 -2.19
N SER A 174 3.95 3.41 -1.29
CA SER A 174 3.38 4.72 -1.59
C SER A 174 4.12 5.48 -2.69
N LYS A 175 5.46 5.29 -2.78
CA LYS A 175 6.30 5.92 -3.79
C LYS A 175 6.39 5.09 -5.07
N MET A 176 6.48 3.77 -4.95
CA MET A 176 6.77 2.88 -6.08
C MET A 176 5.53 2.35 -6.80
N LYS A 177 4.33 2.41 -6.21
CA LYS A 177 3.08 1.94 -6.84
C LYS A 177 2.81 2.49 -8.23
N PHE A 178 3.28 3.71 -8.50
CA PHE A 178 3.12 4.35 -9.81
C PHE A 178 4.11 3.84 -10.88
N GLU A 179 5.08 3.03 -10.51
CA GLU A 179 6.01 2.43 -11.48
C GLU A 179 5.45 1.17 -12.15
N SER A 180 4.29 0.69 -11.69
CA SER A 180 3.62 -0.45 -12.31
C SER A 180 3.04 -0.11 -13.69
N GLY A 181 3.30 -0.97 -14.68
CA GLY A 181 2.80 -0.82 -16.04
C GLY A 181 3.83 -1.15 -17.11
N VAL A 182 3.56 -0.68 -18.33
CA VAL A 182 4.41 -0.91 -19.50
C VAL A 182 5.35 0.27 -19.71
N HIS A 183 6.67 0.02 -19.61
CA HIS A 183 7.72 0.98 -19.90
C HIS A 183 8.24 0.77 -21.31
N ARG A 184 8.31 1.83 -22.10
CA ARG A 184 8.73 1.79 -23.50
C ARG A 184 10.06 2.50 -23.70
N VAL A 185 11.02 1.83 -24.35
CA VAL A 185 12.30 2.42 -24.71
C VAL A 185 12.37 2.66 -26.22
N GLN A 186 12.99 3.76 -26.63
CA GLN A 186 13.33 4.10 -27.99
C GLN A 186 14.82 4.42 -28.06
N ARG A 187 15.61 3.45 -28.56
CA ARG A 187 17.05 3.62 -28.78
C ARG A 187 17.53 2.75 -29.95
N VAL A 188 18.75 2.98 -30.40
CA VAL A 188 19.44 2.06 -31.29
C VAL A 188 20.00 0.93 -30.43
N PRO A 189 19.54 -0.31 -30.57
CA PRO A 189 20.04 -1.43 -29.77
C PRO A 189 21.54 -1.67 -30.02
N ALA A 190 22.23 -2.22 -29.02
CA ALA A 190 23.63 -2.64 -29.17
C ALA A 190 23.82 -3.73 -30.27
N THR A 191 22.76 -4.48 -30.57
CA THR A 191 22.70 -5.53 -31.58
C THR A 191 22.34 -5.02 -32.98
N GLU A 192 22.00 -3.74 -33.14
CA GLU A 192 21.58 -3.14 -34.41
C GLU A 192 22.80 -2.60 -35.20
N THR A 193 23.06 -3.15 -36.37
CA THR A 193 24.19 -2.76 -37.20
C THR A 193 23.92 -1.60 -38.16
N GLN A 194 22.67 -1.30 -38.46
CA GLN A 194 22.24 -0.26 -39.41
C GLN A 194 21.85 1.07 -38.75
N GLY A 195 22.01 1.18 -37.43
CA GLY A 195 21.72 2.41 -36.70
C GLY A 195 20.23 2.79 -36.60
N ARG A 196 19.31 1.85 -36.83
CA ARG A 196 17.88 2.09 -36.77
C ARG A 196 17.40 2.16 -35.29
N VAL A 197 16.57 3.13 -35.00
CA VAL A 197 15.91 3.24 -33.68
C VAL A 197 14.85 2.16 -33.56
N HIS A 198 15.01 1.29 -32.57
CA HIS A 198 14.00 0.28 -32.22
C HIS A 198 13.15 0.74 -31.05
N THR A 199 11.96 0.20 -30.97
CA THR A 199 11.03 0.42 -29.88
C THR A 199 10.79 -0.89 -29.16
N SER A 200 11.23 -0.98 -27.92
CA SER A 200 11.05 -2.17 -27.07
C SER A 200 10.22 -1.83 -25.83
N THR A 201 9.65 -2.83 -25.21
CA THR A 201 8.82 -2.69 -23.99
C THR A 201 9.27 -3.63 -22.90
N VAL A 202 9.12 -3.17 -21.68
CA VAL A 202 9.31 -3.92 -20.46
C VAL A 202 8.09 -3.70 -19.58
N THR A 203 7.61 -4.75 -18.95
CA THR A 203 6.50 -4.67 -17.98
C THR A 203 7.08 -4.68 -16.58
N VAL A 204 6.53 -3.81 -15.73
CA VAL A 204 6.86 -3.69 -14.31
C VAL A 204 5.59 -3.96 -13.51
N ALA A 205 5.64 -4.90 -12.58
CA ALA A 205 4.62 -5.08 -11.57
C ALA A 205 5.19 -4.69 -10.21
N VAL A 206 4.41 -3.95 -9.43
CA VAL A 206 4.73 -3.53 -8.06
C VAL A 206 3.67 -4.10 -7.15
N LEU A 207 4.04 -5.08 -6.35
CA LEU A 207 3.13 -5.81 -5.48
C LEU A 207 3.49 -5.54 -4.02
N PRO A 208 2.51 -5.24 -3.15
CA PRO A 208 2.78 -5.13 -1.72
C PRO A 208 3.16 -6.50 -1.16
N GLU A 209 4.13 -6.53 -0.25
CA GLU A 209 4.48 -7.75 0.48
C GLU A 209 3.30 -8.21 1.33
N MET A 210 2.99 -9.52 1.25
CA MET A 210 1.91 -10.11 2.03
C MET A 210 2.38 -10.34 3.47
N GLU A 211 1.54 -9.93 4.41
CA GLU A 211 1.70 -10.35 5.80
C GLU A 211 1.22 -11.79 5.95
N ASP A 212 1.87 -12.54 6.83
CA ASP A 212 1.40 -13.88 7.19
C ASP A 212 -0.04 -13.81 7.72
N VAL A 213 -0.93 -14.54 7.08
CA VAL A 213 -2.34 -14.59 7.50
C VAL A 213 -2.45 -15.53 8.69
N ASP A 214 -2.43 -14.99 9.91
CA ASP A 214 -2.72 -15.78 11.11
C ASP A 214 -4.24 -15.82 11.36
N ILE A 215 -4.84 -17.00 11.21
CA ILE A 215 -6.28 -17.18 11.36
C ILE A 215 -6.60 -17.59 12.78
N GLU A 216 -7.23 -16.69 13.52
CA GLU A 216 -7.88 -17.03 14.78
C GLU A 216 -9.26 -17.62 14.52
N VAL A 217 -9.43 -18.90 14.91
CA VAL A 217 -10.73 -19.58 14.81
C VAL A 217 -11.54 -19.32 16.07
N ASN A 218 -12.59 -18.52 15.95
CA ASN A 218 -13.47 -18.22 17.07
C ASN A 218 -14.42 -19.41 17.34
N GLU A 219 -14.54 -19.84 18.59
CA GLU A 219 -15.43 -20.96 18.96
C GLU A 219 -16.91 -20.70 18.68
N LYS A 220 -17.34 -19.44 18.67
CA LYS A 220 -18.73 -19.05 18.37
C LYS A 220 -19.13 -19.33 16.92
N ASP A 221 -18.13 -19.38 16.02
CA ASP A 221 -18.33 -19.60 14.59
C ASP A 221 -18.28 -21.08 14.22
N LEU A 222 -18.13 -21.95 15.23
CA LEU A 222 -18.05 -23.39 15.04
C LEU A 222 -19.35 -24.10 15.46
N LYS A 223 -19.95 -24.81 14.52
CA LYS A 223 -20.97 -25.80 14.82
C LYS A 223 -20.31 -27.17 14.96
N ILE A 224 -20.42 -27.80 16.14
CA ILE A 224 -19.80 -29.07 16.44
C ILE A 224 -20.91 -30.13 16.61
N ASP A 225 -20.93 -31.10 15.73
CA ASP A 225 -21.85 -32.23 15.74
C ASP A 225 -21.07 -33.52 16.08
N THR A 226 -21.60 -34.33 16.97
CA THR A 226 -21.07 -35.66 17.31
C THR A 226 -21.92 -36.73 16.67
N TYR A 227 -21.31 -37.80 16.21
CA TYR A 227 -22.01 -38.93 15.60
C TYR A 227 -21.24 -40.22 15.79
N ARG A 228 -21.89 -41.34 15.46
CA ARG A 228 -21.27 -42.67 15.56
C ARG A 228 -20.31 -42.88 14.40
N ALA A 229 -19.09 -43.33 14.72
CA ALA A 229 -18.12 -43.63 13.68
C ALA A 229 -18.60 -44.79 12.80
N SER A 230 -18.35 -44.72 11.49
CA SER A 230 -18.61 -45.80 10.55
C SER A 230 -17.33 -46.57 10.27
N GLY A 231 -17.38 -47.91 10.29
CA GLY A 231 -16.23 -48.75 9.96
C GLY A 231 -16.28 -50.15 10.60
N ALA A 232 -15.32 -51.00 10.24
CA ALA A 232 -15.15 -52.31 10.83
C ALA A 232 -14.69 -52.19 12.29
N GLY A 233 -15.55 -52.54 13.26
CA GLY A 233 -15.24 -52.44 14.68
C GLY A 233 -16.28 -53.13 15.56
N GLY A 234 -15.90 -53.39 16.81
CA GLY A 234 -16.75 -54.08 17.82
C GLY A 234 -17.78 -53.13 18.47
N GLN A 235 -18.37 -53.55 19.60
CA GLN A 235 -19.45 -52.82 20.29
C GLN A 235 -19.17 -51.37 20.61
N HIS A 236 -17.91 -50.94 20.78
CA HIS A 236 -17.54 -49.56 21.09
C HIS A 236 -17.85 -48.59 19.94
N ILE A 237 -17.54 -48.98 18.70
CA ILE A 237 -17.76 -48.13 17.50
C ILE A 237 -19.25 -47.93 17.22
N ASN A 238 -20.06 -48.97 17.48
CA ASN A 238 -21.49 -48.95 17.18
C ASN A 238 -22.35 -48.29 18.28
N LYS A 239 -21.82 -48.13 19.51
CA LYS A 239 -22.56 -47.56 20.64
C LYS A 239 -22.12 -46.14 21.03
N THR A 240 -20.85 -45.79 20.82
CA THR A 240 -20.29 -44.53 21.30
C THR A 240 -20.19 -43.49 20.16
N GLU A 241 -20.67 -42.29 20.41
CA GLU A 241 -20.57 -41.16 19.46
C GLU A 241 -19.19 -40.50 19.59
N SER A 242 -18.16 -41.18 19.11
CA SER A 242 -16.77 -40.71 19.16
C SER A 242 -16.36 -39.87 17.96
N ALA A 243 -17.08 -39.96 16.85
CA ALA A 243 -16.80 -39.15 15.66
C ALA A 243 -17.31 -37.72 15.84
N VAL A 244 -16.54 -36.76 15.34
CA VAL A 244 -16.81 -35.35 15.46
C VAL A 244 -16.82 -34.71 14.06
N ARG A 245 -17.83 -33.89 13.79
CA ARG A 245 -17.92 -33.03 12.63
C ARG A 245 -17.93 -31.60 13.09
N ILE A 246 -17.01 -30.80 12.58
CA ILE A 246 -16.96 -29.35 12.83
C ILE A 246 -17.29 -28.63 11.54
N THR A 247 -18.26 -27.74 11.59
CA THR A 247 -18.62 -26.84 10.48
C THR A 247 -18.29 -25.44 10.90
N HIS A 248 -17.47 -24.76 10.12
CA HIS A 248 -17.21 -23.33 10.27
C HIS A 248 -18.31 -22.54 9.57
N LEU A 249 -19.14 -21.84 10.34
CA LEU A 249 -20.35 -21.21 9.82
C LEU A 249 -20.10 -20.13 8.77
N PRO A 250 -19.08 -19.23 8.93
CA PRO A 250 -18.84 -18.16 7.94
C PRO A 250 -18.34 -18.69 6.59
N SER A 251 -17.41 -19.68 6.59
CA SER A 251 -16.82 -20.20 5.34
C SER A 251 -17.55 -21.44 4.81
N GLY A 252 -18.42 -22.05 5.59
CA GLY A 252 -19.09 -23.29 5.20
C GLY A 252 -18.19 -24.56 5.17
N ILE A 253 -16.93 -24.44 5.58
CA ILE A 253 -15.99 -25.58 5.58
C ILE A 253 -16.42 -26.59 6.62
N VAL A 254 -16.49 -27.86 6.19
CA VAL A 254 -16.81 -28.98 7.05
C VAL A 254 -15.62 -29.92 7.18
N VAL A 255 -15.28 -30.27 8.42
CA VAL A 255 -14.26 -31.26 8.77
C VAL A 255 -14.85 -32.33 9.62
N ALA A 256 -14.70 -33.58 9.22
CA ALA A 256 -15.13 -34.76 10.01
C ALA A 256 -13.89 -35.57 10.40
N CYS A 257 -13.83 -35.99 11.66
CA CYS A 257 -12.75 -36.79 12.19
C CYS A 257 -13.32 -37.94 13.02
N GLN A 258 -12.90 -39.18 12.69
CA GLN A 258 -13.37 -40.41 13.36
C GLN A 258 -12.25 -41.43 13.63
N ASP A 259 -10.99 -41.00 13.52
CA ASP A 259 -9.82 -41.91 13.54
C ASP A 259 -9.48 -42.40 14.93
N GLN A 260 -9.83 -41.65 15.95
CA GLN A 260 -9.50 -41.97 17.34
C GLN A 260 -10.72 -42.52 18.10
N ARG A 261 -10.45 -43.33 19.13
CA ARG A 261 -11.51 -43.83 20.01
C ARG A 261 -12.08 -42.78 20.94
N SER A 262 -11.33 -41.74 21.23
CA SER A 262 -11.70 -40.62 22.10
C SER A 262 -12.34 -39.49 21.30
N GLN A 263 -13.54 -39.05 21.67
CA GLN A 263 -14.24 -37.90 21.10
C GLN A 263 -13.42 -36.63 21.25
N LEU A 264 -12.74 -36.44 22.41
CA LEU A 264 -11.91 -35.26 22.66
C LEU A 264 -10.74 -35.19 21.68
N GLN A 265 -10.05 -36.30 21.45
CA GLN A 265 -8.94 -36.35 20.48
C GLN A 265 -9.40 -36.09 19.04
N ASN A 266 -10.57 -36.63 18.66
CA ASN A 266 -11.18 -36.36 17.36
C ASN A 266 -11.56 -34.88 17.22
N ARG A 267 -12.06 -34.24 18.27
CA ARG A 267 -12.39 -32.80 18.30
C ARG A 267 -11.13 -31.93 18.11
N GLU A 268 -10.07 -32.24 18.85
CA GLU A 268 -8.80 -31.50 18.70
C GLU A 268 -8.19 -31.69 17.31
N LYS A 269 -8.22 -32.94 16.80
CA LYS A 269 -7.73 -33.21 15.44
C LYS A 269 -8.56 -32.48 14.39
N ALA A 270 -9.90 -32.50 14.50
CA ALA A 270 -10.79 -31.82 13.60
C ALA A 270 -10.56 -30.28 13.62
N ARG A 271 -10.32 -29.67 14.79
CA ARG A 271 -9.96 -28.24 14.91
C ARG A 271 -8.65 -27.92 14.22
N ARG A 272 -7.62 -28.75 14.39
CA ARG A 272 -6.31 -28.57 13.73
C ARG A 272 -6.45 -28.63 12.21
N VAL A 273 -7.20 -29.63 11.71
CA VAL A 273 -7.46 -29.76 10.26
C VAL A 273 -8.30 -28.61 9.73
N LEU A 274 -9.27 -28.10 10.52
CA LEU A 274 -10.07 -26.96 10.14
C LEU A 274 -9.20 -25.69 10.02
N ARG A 275 -8.33 -25.43 11.02
CA ARG A 275 -7.40 -24.29 10.97
C ARG A 275 -6.52 -24.36 9.73
N ALA A 276 -5.92 -25.52 9.42
CA ALA A 276 -5.10 -25.69 8.23
C ALA A 276 -5.90 -25.43 6.94
N LYS A 277 -7.14 -25.90 6.84
CA LYS A 277 -7.98 -25.65 5.66
C LYS A 277 -8.39 -24.19 5.51
N LEU A 278 -8.67 -23.51 6.61
CA LEU A 278 -8.99 -22.09 6.60
C LEU A 278 -7.76 -21.27 6.16
N GLN A 279 -6.58 -21.65 6.63
CA GLN A 279 -5.33 -21.02 6.23
C GLN A 279 -5.04 -21.24 4.75
N ASP A 280 -5.15 -22.48 4.25
CA ASP A 280 -5.00 -22.79 2.82
C ASP A 280 -5.98 -21.96 1.96
N GLN A 281 -7.24 -21.81 2.41
CA GLN A 281 -8.22 -21.02 1.67
C GLN A 281 -7.84 -19.54 1.64
N ALA A 282 -7.44 -18.96 2.77
CA ALA A 282 -7.05 -17.56 2.84
C ALA A 282 -5.77 -17.28 2.02
N GLU A 283 -4.80 -18.19 2.05
CA GLU A 283 -3.60 -18.11 1.22
C GLU A 283 -3.95 -18.18 -0.29
N GLN A 284 -4.85 -19.07 -0.69
CA GLN A 284 -5.30 -19.18 -2.07
C GLN A 284 -6.06 -17.93 -2.53
N GLU A 285 -6.92 -17.36 -1.69
CA GLU A 285 -7.62 -16.12 -1.97
C GLU A 285 -6.63 -14.95 -2.13
N ALA A 286 -5.64 -14.85 -1.26
CA ALA A 286 -4.59 -13.85 -1.32
C ALA A 286 -3.73 -14.00 -2.60
N ILE A 287 -3.28 -15.22 -2.93
CA ILE A 287 -2.53 -15.51 -4.16
C ILE A 287 -3.36 -15.17 -5.41
N SER A 288 -4.66 -15.50 -5.41
CA SER A 288 -5.53 -15.19 -6.55
C SER A 288 -5.76 -13.69 -6.73
N SER A 289 -5.88 -12.94 -5.64
CA SER A 289 -5.97 -11.48 -5.65
C SER A 289 -4.67 -10.86 -6.20
N MET A 290 -3.51 -11.29 -5.70
CA MET A 290 -2.22 -10.82 -6.23
C MET A 290 -2.03 -11.14 -7.72
N ALA A 291 -2.46 -12.32 -8.15
CA ALA A 291 -2.39 -12.69 -9.57
C ALA A 291 -3.30 -11.80 -10.44
N ALA A 292 -4.48 -11.42 -9.93
CA ALA A 292 -5.37 -10.49 -10.60
C ALA A 292 -4.77 -9.07 -10.67
N ASP A 293 -4.21 -8.58 -9.56
CA ASP A 293 -3.54 -7.28 -9.49
C ASP A 293 -2.34 -7.22 -10.43
N ARG A 294 -1.47 -8.25 -10.40
CA ARG A 294 -0.35 -8.38 -11.35
C ARG A 294 -0.85 -8.32 -12.80
N LYS A 295 -1.89 -9.07 -13.12
CA LYS A 295 -2.45 -9.10 -14.48
C LYS A 295 -2.99 -7.74 -14.91
N SER A 296 -3.64 -7.01 -14.01
CA SER A 296 -4.15 -5.67 -14.29
C SER A 296 -3.03 -4.65 -14.51
N GLN A 297 -1.92 -4.75 -13.75
CA GLN A 297 -0.77 -3.86 -13.87
C GLN A 297 0.03 -4.09 -15.16
N VAL A 298 0.23 -5.35 -15.53
CA VAL A 298 1.10 -5.73 -16.67
C VAL A 298 0.36 -5.63 -18.01
N GLY A 299 -0.97 -5.77 -18.04
CA GLY A 299 -1.77 -5.78 -19.25
C GLY A 299 -1.32 -6.86 -20.24
N THR A 300 -1.22 -6.50 -21.51
CA THR A 300 -0.70 -7.38 -22.58
C THR A 300 0.78 -7.18 -22.84
N GLY A 301 1.42 -6.14 -22.27
CA GLY A 301 2.79 -5.73 -22.56
C GLY A 301 2.98 -5.11 -23.95
N ASP A 302 1.88 -4.75 -24.63
CA ASP A 302 1.94 -4.13 -25.95
C ASP A 302 2.52 -2.71 -25.88
N ARG A 303 3.15 -2.27 -26.97
CA ARG A 303 3.72 -0.92 -27.10
C ARG A 303 2.69 0.20 -26.97
N SER A 304 1.42 -0.09 -27.20
CA SER A 304 0.31 0.86 -27.06
C SER A 304 -0.07 1.17 -25.61
N GLU A 305 0.12 0.21 -24.68
CA GLU A 305 -0.25 0.31 -23.26
C GLU A 305 0.76 1.07 -22.38
N ARG A 306 1.74 1.71 -23.02
CA ARG A 306 2.82 2.40 -22.32
C ARG A 306 2.35 3.43 -21.28
N ILE A 307 2.89 3.35 -20.08
CA ILE A 307 2.77 4.40 -19.06
C ILE A 307 3.87 5.46 -19.26
N ARG A 308 5.08 5.03 -19.61
CA ARG A 308 6.25 5.91 -19.74
C ARG A 308 7.10 5.55 -20.95
N THR A 309 7.68 6.58 -21.61
CA THR A 309 8.59 6.41 -22.75
C THR A 309 9.95 7.03 -22.44
N TYR A 310 10.99 6.24 -22.60
CA TYR A 310 12.41 6.61 -22.50
C TYR A 310 12.98 6.79 -23.92
N ASN A 311 13.23 8.02 -24.33
CA ASN A 311 13.70 8.36 -25.67
C ASN A 311 15.17 8.77 -25.59
N TYR A 312 16.07 7.85 -25.95
CA TYR A 312 17.51 8.06 -25.89
C TYR A 312 18.00 9.11 -26.93
N PRO A 313 17.58 9.06 -28.21
CA PRO A 313 17.99 10.07 -29.19
C PRO A 313 17.67 11.52 -28.79
N GLN A 314 16.61 11.72 -27.99
CA GLN A 314 16.19 13.04 -27.54
C GLN A 314 16.55 13.33 -26.07
N GLY A 315 17.18 12.39 -25.36
CA GLY A 315 17.56 12.53 -23.96
C GLY A 315 16.38 12.82 -23.03
N ARG A 316 15.17 12.34 -23.38
CA ARG A 316 13.94 12.68 -22.63
C ARG A 316 13.19 11.45 -22.13
N VAL A 317 12.49 11.64 -21.01
CA VAL A 317 11.50 10.72 -20.47
C VAL A 317 10.13 11.39 -20.47
N THR A 318 9.10 10.69 -20.94
CA THR A 318 7.71 11.20 -20.96
C THR A 318 6.81 10.22 -20.23
N ASP A 319 6.17 10.68 -19.15
CA ASP A 319 5.07 9.96 -18.49
C ASP A 319 3.75 10.37 -19.15
N HIS A 320 3.08 9.36 -19.74
CA HIS A 320 1.88 9.62 -20.55
C HIS A 320 0.62 9.77 -19.72
N ARG A 321 0.62 9.38 -18.45
CA ARG A 321 -0.52 9.48 -17.55
C ARG A 321 -0.83 10.93 -17.19
N ILE A 322 0.24 11.72 -16.99
CA ILE A 322 0.17 13.13 -16.59
C ILE A 322 0.76 14.07 -17.64
N ASN A 323 1.16 13.56 -18.82
CA ASN A 323 1.82 14.29 -19.89
C ASN A 323 3.09 15.05 -19.45
N LEU A 324 3.79 14.55 -18.43
CA LEU A 324 5.05 15.12 -17.95
C LEU A 324 6.19 14.71 -18.86
N THR A 325 6.98 15.67 -19.33
CA THR A 325 8.19 15.41 -20.14
C THR A 325 9.40 16.06 -19.51
N LEU A 326 10.42 15.26 -19.20
CA LEU A 326 11.68 15.68 -18.58
C LEU A 326 12.85 15.37 -19.51
N TYR A 327 13.75 16.34 -19.72
CA TYR A 327 14.94 16.23 -20.57
C TYR A 327 16.19 15.87 -19.75
N LYS A 328 16.07 14.89 -18.86
CA LYS A 328 17.12 14.41 -17.96
C LYS A 328 17.18 12.86 -17.89
N LEU A 329 17.13 12.21 -19.07
CA LEU A 329 17.08 10.76 -19.19
C LEU A 329 18.18 10.08 -18.37
N ASP A 330 19.44 10.54 -18.48
CA ASP A 330 20.57 9.91 -17.79
C ASP A 330 20.46 10.02 -16.26
N ALA A 331 19.97 11.14 -15.73
CA ALA A 331 19.74 11.31 -14.30
C ALA A 331 18.66 10.36 -13.81
N ILE A 332 17.55 10.25 -14.55
CA ILE A 332 16.44 9.33 -14.23
C ILE A 332 16.91 7.88 -14.23
N LEU A 333 17.66 7.44 -15.24
CA LEU A 333 18.23 6.08 -15.29
C LEU A 333 19.28 5.82 -14.20
N ASN A 334 19.79 6.87 -13.58
CA ASN A 334 20.66 6.80 -12.41
C ASN A 334 19.92 6.96 -11.07
N GLY A 335 18.59 6.91 -11.08
CA GLY A 335 17.78 6.87 -9.86
C GLY A 335 17.14 8.20 -9.46
N ASP A 336 17.21 9.28 -10.26
CA ASP A 336 16.52 10.55 -9.97
C ASP A 336 15.03 10.45 -10.38
N LEU A 337 14.20 9.81 -9.55
CA LEU A 337 12.78 9.59 -9.82
C LEU A 337 11.86 10.54 -9.04
N ASP A 338 12.37 11.30 -8.07
CA ASP A 338 11.55 12.07 -7.14
C ASP A 338 10.57 13.03 -7.83
N GLU A 339 11.03 13.76 -8.86
CA GLU A 339 10.16 14.70 -9.59
C GLU A 339 8.97 14.00 -10.27
N ILE A 340 9.21 12.82 -10.86
CA ILE A 340 8.14 12.03 -11.50
C ILE A 340 7.17 11.49 -10.44
N ILE A 341 7.69 10.94 -9.35
CA ILE A 341 6.89 10.37 -8.27
C ILE A 341 6.05 11.44 -7.58
N GLN A 342 6.64 12.61 -7.30
CA GLN A 342 5.90 13.74 -6.70
C GLN A 342 4.78 14.24 -7.62
N ALA A 343 5.03 14.37 -8.92
CA ALA A 343 4.02 14.79 -9.88
C ALA A 343 2.87 13.76 -10.01
N LEU A 344 3.18 12.45 -9.95
CA LEU A 344 2.18 11.38 -9.98
C LEU A 344 1.36 11.34 -8.69
N ASN A 345 2.00 11.51 -7.53
CA ASN A 345 1.32 11.63 -6.25
C ASN A 345 0.36 12.83 -6.21
N ALA A 346 0.81 14.00 -6.69
CA ALA A 346 -0.04 15.19 -6.77
C ALA A 346 -1.25 14.98 -7.69
N ALA A 347 -1.06 14.30 -8.83
CA ALA A 347 -2.15 13.97 -9.74
C ALA A 347 -3.15 12.97 -9.13
N ASP A 348 -2.68 11.95 -8.41
CA ASP A 348 -3.53 10.98 -7.70
C ASP A 348 -4.34 11.65 -6.58
N GLN A 349 -3.70 12.52 -5.79
CA GLN A 349 -4.37 13.32 -4.75
C GLN A 349 -5.44 14.23 -5.35
N ALA A 350 -5.15 14.91 -6.46
CA ALA A 350 -6.12 15.77 -7.15
C ALA A 350 -7.32 14.97 -7.67
N ALA A 351 -7.09 13.77 -8.23
CA ALA A 351 -8.16 12.88 -8.68
C ALA A 351 -9.04 12.43 -7.51
N LYS A 352 -8.46 11.98 -6.41
CA LYS A 352 -9.18 11.58 -5.20
C LYS A 352 -9.99 12.73 -4.57
N MET A 353 -9.45 13.96 -4.59
CA MET A 353 -10.20 15.15 -4.15
C MET A 353 -11.43 15.43 -5.03
N GLN A 354 -11.30 15.28 -6.35
CA GLN A 354 -12.42 15.47 -7.27
C GLN A 354 -13.51 14.42 -7.04
N GLU A 355 -13.13 13.15 -6.84
CA GLU A 355 -14.08 12.08 -6.53
C GLU A 355 -14.79 12.32 -5.18
N ALA A 356 -14.06 12.73 -4.14
CA ALA A 356 -14.63 13.05 -2.84
C ALA A 356 -15.63 14.20 -2.90
N ASN A 357 -15.35 15.23 -3.72
CA ASN A 357 -16.25 16.37 -3.91
C ASN A 357 -17.48 16.03 -4.76
N THR A 358 -17.39 15.01 -5.64
CA THR A 358 -18.52 14.58 -6.47
C THR A 358 -19.50 13.69 -5.69
N ASN A 359 -19.01 13.00 -4.66
CA ASN A 359 -19.79 12.09 -3.80
C ASN A 359 -20.32 12.75 -2.52
N ALA A 360 -20.03 14.03 -2.28
CA ALA A 360 -20.48 14.83 -1.13
C ALA A 360 -21.65 15.74 -1.48
#